data_e42bc7f943422cd1f763b1bd7a272412
#
_entry.id   e42bc7f943422cd1f763b1bd7a272412
#
_cell.length_a   1.000
_cell.length_b   1.000
_cell.length_c   1.000
_cell.angle_alpha   90.00
_cell.angle_beta   90.00
_cell.angle_gamma   90.00
#
_symmetry.space_group_name_H-M   'P 1'
#
loop_
_entity.id
_entity.type
_entity.pdbx_description
1 polymer ?
#
loop_
_entity_poly.entity_id
_entity_poly.type
_entity_poly.pdbx_seq_one_letter_code
_entity_poly.pdbx_strand_id
1 'polypeptide(L)'
;WPDERILSDLRRPGTDHELTKDDLPELERLVVTKSWWDTVDILDRVVGSLVANHPELEEVLLKWSLSDNIWLRRVAIDHQLLRKEKTNVQLMEKILLNNMDQTEFFINKAIGWALRDYSKTNPEWVARFIEKNQKRMAELSIREASKYL
;
A
#
# COMPACT_ATOMS: atom_id res chain seq x y z
N TRP A 1 18.19 9.94 -5.89
CA TRP A 1 17.11 9.79 -5.69
C TRP A 1 16.68 8.33 -5.64
N PRO A 2 16.11 7.75 -4.87
CA PRO A 2 15.63 8.41 -3.66
C PRO A 2 16.75 9.18 -2.96
N ASP A 3 16.43 10.20 -2.26
CA ASP A 3 17.44 10.85 -1.46
C ASP A 3 17.80 9.89 -0.32
N GLU A 4 18.88 9.15 -0.52
CA GLU A 4 19.33 8.12 0.42
C GLU A 4 19.60 8.67 1.80
N ARG A 5 19.97 9.95 1.90
CA ARG A 5 20.21 10.58 3.20
C ARG A 5 18.92 10.73 3.99
N ILE A 6 17.82 11.12 3.32
CA ILE A 6 16.53 11.24 3.98
C ILE A 6 16.05 9.87 4.47
N LEU A 7 16.14 8.86 3.61
CA LEU A 7 15.74 7.49 3.97
C LEU A 7 16.64 6.93 5.05
N SER A 8 17.94 7.23 4.99
CA SER A 8 18.90 6.80 6.00
C SER A 8 18.60 7.44 7.35
N ASP A 9 18.25 8.74 7.37
CA ASP A 9 17.87 9.43 8.61
C ASP A 9 16.63 8.83 9.25
N LEU A 10 15.64 8.44 8.42
CA LEU A 10 14.43 7.80 8.92
C LEU A 10 14.69 6.40 9.48
N ARG A 11 15.77 5.76 9.07
CA ARG A 11 16.09 4.38 9.44
C ARG A 11 17.31 4.25 10.33
N ARG A 12 17.89 5.37 10.75
CA ARG A 12 19.20 5.35 11.39
C ARG A 12 19.19 4.48 12.66
N PRO A 13 19.93 3.36 12.66
CA PRO A 13 20.02 2.52 13.85
C PRO A 13 20.82 3.22 14.93
N GLY A 14 20.50 2.97 16.17
CA GLY A 14 21.22 3.52 17.31
C GLY A 14 20.88 4.95 17.65
N THR A 15 19.97 5.57 16.90
CA THR A 15 19.38 6.83 17.34
C THR A 15 18.15 6.50 18.17
N ASP A 16 17.80 7.38 19.10
CA ASP A 16 16.58 7.22 19.86
C ASP A 16 15.35 7.55 19.03
N HIS A 17 15.51 7.75 17.74
CA HIS A 17 14.44 8.09 16.84
C HIS A 17 13.75 6.83 16.31
N GLU A 18 12.75 6.38 17.07
CA GLU A 18 11.77 5.46 16.53
C GLU A 18 10.72 6.29 15.82
N LEU A 19 10.29 5.81 14.66
CA LEU A 19 9.21 6.47 13.94
C LEU A 19 7.94 6.42 14.77
N THR A 20 7.31 7.56 14.92
CA THR A 20 6.06 7.70 15.65
C THR A 20 4.96 8.15 14.68
N LYS A 21 3.71 8.15 15.16
CA LYS A 21 2.59 8.65 14.36
C LYS A 21 2.80 10.10 13.90
N ASP A 22 3.62 10.87 14.62
CA ASP A 22 3.92 12.26 14.27
C ASP A 22 4.83 12.37 13.05
N ASP A 23 5.47 11.28 12.62
CA ASP A 23 6.31 11.24 11.43
C ASP A 23 5.50 11.02 10.14
N LEU A 24 4.23 10.68 10.23
CA LEU A 24 3.41 10.40 9.05
C LEU A 24 3.31 11.60 8.09
N PRO A 25 3.14 12.86 8.55
CA PRO A 25 3.14 14.00 7.65
C PRO A 25 4.43 14.16 6.85
N GLU A 26 5.58 13.84 7.45
CA GLU A 26 6.86 13.89 6.75
C GLU A 26 6.96 12.78 5.71
N LEU A 27 6.46 11.58 6.02
CA LEU A 27 6.41 10.49 5.05
C LEU A 27 5.50 10.84 3.88
N GLU A 28 4.34 11.45 4.16
CA GLU A 28 3.45 11.94 3.11
C GLU A 28 4.15 12.94 2.21
N ARG A 29 4.88 13.89 2.80
CA ARG A 29 5.65 14.88 2.04
C ARG A 29 6.67 14.21 1.14
N LEU A 30 7.37 13.18 1.63
CA LEU A 30 8.33 12.45 0.83
C LEU A 30 7.67 11.73 -0.35
N VAL A 31 6.50 11.12 -0.12
CA VAL A 31 5.76 10.44 -1.17
C VAL A 31 5.39 11.41 -2.30
N VAL A 32 4.84 12.58 -1.95
CA VAL A 32 4.37 13.54 -2.96
C VAL A 32 5.49 14.34 -3.60
N THR A 33 6.66 14.47 -2.92
CA THR A 33 7.78 15.26 -3.40
C THR A 33 8.77 14.44 -4.22
N LYS A 34 9.02 13.20 -3.80
CA LYS A 34 9.95 12.28 -4.44
C LYS A 34 9.22 11.19 -5.20
N SER A 35 8.17 11.56 -5.91
CA SER A 35 7.19 10.67 -6.53
C SER A 35 7.78 9.86 -7.68
N TRP A 36 8.46 8.78 -7.34
CA TRP A 36 8.93 7.80 -8.30
C TRP A 36 8.71 6.40 -7.72
N TRP A 37 8.36 5.44 -8.56
CA TRP A 37 7.85 4.15 -8.10
C TRP A 37 8.77 3.41 -7.11
N ASP A 38 10.08 3.43 -7.32
CA ASP A 38 11.00 2.71 -6.43
C ASP A 38 11.16 3.41 -5.07
N THR A 39 11.14 4.74 -5.04
CA THR A 39 11.12 5.50 -3.78
C THR A 39 9.82 5.24 -3.03
N VAL A 40 8.70 5.29 -3.73
CA VAL A 40 7.37 5.07 -3.13
C VAL A 40 7.25 3.64 -2.60
N ASP A 41 7.81 2.65 -3.30
CA ASP A 41 7.77 1.26 -2.86
C ASP A 41 8.61 1.02 -1.59
N ILE A 42 9.65 1.81 -1.36
CA ILE A 42 10.39 1.79 -0.10
C ILE A 42 9.55 2.46 1.00
N LEU A 43 8.95 3.60 0.68
CA LEU A 43 8.14 4.35 1.64
C LEU A 43 6.89 3.60 2.06
N ASP A 44 6.29 2.79 1.19
CA ASP A 44 5.10 2.01 1.57
C ASP A 44 5.41 1.03 2.69
N ARG A 45 6.61 0.47 2.74
CA ARG A 45 7.04 -0.42 3.82
C ARG A 45 7.23 0.34 5.13
N VAL A 46 7.80 1.55 5.05
CA VAL A 46 7.99 2.40 6.23
C VAL A 46 6.63 2.81 6.79
N VAL A 47 5.74 3.28 5.93
CA VAL A 47 4.37 3.64 6.32
C VAL A 47 3.63 2.42 6.87
N GLY A 48 3.76 1.28 6.22
CA GLY A 48 3.12 0.03 6.66
C GLY A 48 3.53 -0.38 8.06
N SER A 49 4.83 -0.27 8.37
CA SER A 49 5.34 -0.57 9.71
C SER A 49 4.80 0.42 10.74
N LEU A 50 4.78 1.71 10.39
CA LEU A 50 4.27 2.75 11.27
C LEU A 50 2.79 2.52 11.58
N VAL A 51 1.97 2.25 10.57
CA VAL A 51 0.53 2.02 10.75
C VAL A 51 0.27 0.73 11.52
N ALA A 52 1.10 -0.30 11.33
CA ALA A 52 0.97 -1.54 12.09
C ALA A 52 1.15 -1.31 13.60
N ASN A 53 2.04 -0.38 13.96
CA ASN A 53 2.29 -0.02 15.36
C ASN A 53 1.30 1.04 15.88
N HIS A 54 0.61 1.74 15.00
CA HIS A 54 -0.33 2.81 15.33
C HIS A 54 -1.61 2.66 14.50
N PRO A 55 -2.49 1.71 14.86
CA PRO A 55 -3.70 1.41 14.05
C PRO A 55 -4.63 2.62 13.83
N GLU A 56 -4.56 3.63 14.70
CA GLU A 56 -5.33 4.86 14.53
C GLU A 56 -4.99 5.60 13.24
N LEU A 57 -3.82 5.34 12.65
CA LEU A 57 -3.42 5.93 11.37
C LEU A 57 -4.10 5.30 10.16
N GLU A 58 -4.83 4.21 10.34
CA GLU A 58 -5.55 3.56 9.24
C GLU A 58 -6.54 4.50 8.56
N GLU A 59 -7.13 5.43 9.32
CA GLU A 59 -8.04 6.44 8.75
C GLU A 59 -7.32 7.34 7.74
N VAL A 60 -6.06 7.68 8.03
CA VAL A 60 -5.24 8.50 7.12
C VAL A 60 -4.98 7.73 5.83
N LEU A 61 -4.64 6.45 5.94
CA LEU A 61 -4.40 5.60 4.76
C LEU A 61 -5.67 5.45 3.92
N LEU A 62 -6.82 5.38 4.56
CA LEU A 62 -8.10 5.33 3.85
C LEU A 62 -8.33 6.63 3.06
N LYS A 63 -7.99 7.78 3.64
CA LYS A 63 -8.04 9.06 2.93
C LYS A 63 -7.07 9.10 1.76
N TRP A 64 -5.85 8.59 1.94
CA TRP A 64 -4.85 8.52 0.88
C TRP A 64 -5.33 7.67 -0.30
N SER A 65 -6.15 6.65 -0.04
CA SER A 65 -6.69 5.80 -1.10
C SER A 65 -7.63 6.55 -2.05
N LEU A 66 -8.08 7.73 -1.64
CA LEU A 66 -8.96 8.59 -2.44
C LEU A 66 -8.24 9.87 -2.92
N SER A 67 -6.94 10.00 -2.65
CA SER A 67 -6.16 11.17 -3.03
C SER A 67 -6.07 11.33 -4.55
N ASP A 68 -5.95 12.57 -5.01
CA ASP A 68 -5.63 12.87 -6.41
C ASP A 68 -4.21 12.48 -6.77
N ASN A 69 -3.34 12.30 -5.79
CA ASN A 69 -1.95 11.88 -6.00
C ASN A 69 -1.87 10.35 -6.09
N ILE A 70 -1.50 9.84 -7.26
CA ILE A 70 -1.48 8.40 -7.51
C ILE A 70 -0.49 7.66 -6.59
N TRP A 71 0.58 8.32 -6.17
CA TRP A 71 1.60 7.69 -5.32
C TRP A 71 1.11 7.50 -3.90
N LEU A 72 0.29 8.44 -3.37
CA LEU A 72 -0.37 8.25 -2.09
C LEU A 72 -1.37 7.10 -2.15
N ARG A 73 -2.13 6.99 -3.26
CA ARG A 73 -3.03 5.84 -3.46
C ARG A 73 -2.26 4.53 -3.46
N ARG A 74 -1.11 4.51 -4.16
CA ARG A 74 -0.27 3.32 -4.23
C ARG A 74 0.24 2.90 -2.85
N VAL A 75 0.69 3.86 -2.04
CA VAL A 75 1.11 3.57 -0.66
C VAL A 75 -0.05 2.99 0.15
N ALA A 76 -1.23 3.58 0.04
CA ALA A 76 -2.42 3.06 0.75
C ALA A 76 -2.70 1.61 0.37
N ILE A 77 -2.63 1.28 -0.91
CA ILE A 77 -2.89 -0.07 -1.41
C ILE A 77 -1.83 -1.06 -0.90
N ASP A 78 -0.56 -0.68 -0.92
CA ASP A 78 0.55 -1.59 -0.67
C ASP A 78 1.09 -1.56 0.76
N HIS A 79 0.61 -0.67 1.63
CA HIS A 79 1.20 -0.53 2.97
C HIS A 79 1.07 -1.79 3.83
N GLN A 80 0.14 -2.68 3.52
CA GLN A 80 -0.06 -3.92 4.27
C GLN A 80 0.67 -5.13 3.68
N LEU A 81 1.49 -4.95 2.63
CA LEU A 81 2.24 -6.06 2.05
C LEU A 81 3.03 -6.79 3.15
N LEU A 82 3.06 -8.11 3.04
CA LEU A 82 3.81 -9.02 3.92
C LEU A 82 3.26 -9.16 5.35
N ARG A 83 2.13 -8.56 5.66
CA ARG A 83 1.50 -8.73 6.98
C ARG A 83 0.87 -10.11 7.18
N LYS A 84 0.56 -10.81 6.08
CA LYS A 84 -0.02 -12.16 6.11
C LYS A 84 -1.29 -12.18 6.97
N GLU A 85 -1.33 -13.03 8.00
CA GLU A 85 -2.51 -13.17 8.87
C GLU A 85 -2.83 -11.89 9.65
N LYS A 86 -1.88 -10.97 9.78
CA LYS A 86 -2.07 -9.70 10.48
C LYS A 86 -2.67 -8.62 9.60
N THR A 87 -2.94 -8.92 8.33
CA THR A 87 -3.57 -7.98 7.42
C THR A 87 -4.95 -7.58 7.91
N ASN A 88 -5.22 -6.27 7.96
CA ASN A 88 -6.57 -5.77 8.20
C ASN A 88 -7.34 -5.89 6.89
N VAL A 89 -8.05 -6.99 6.73
CA VAL A 89 -8.75 -7.33 5.48
C VAL A 89 -9.84 -6.33 5.17
N GLN A 90 -10.55 -5.86 6.18
CA GLN A 90 -11.63 -4.89 5.99
C GLN A 90 -11.10 -3.58 5.44
N LEU A 91 -9.97 -3.11 5.96
CA LEU A 91 -9.31 -1.90 5.47
C LEU A 91 -8.80 -2.11 4.05
N MET A 92 -8.15 -3.24 3.78
CA MET A 92 -7.65 -3.57 2.45
C MET A 92 -8.80 -3.59 1.44
N GLU A 93 -9.92 -4.21 1.77
CA GLU A 93 -11.08 -4.26 0.89
C GLU A 93 -11.59 -2.86 0.56
N LYS A 94 -11.74 -2.00 1.57
CA LYS A 94 -12.20 -0.63 1.36
C LYS A 94 -11.26 0.16 0.45
N ILE A 95 -9.96 0.03 0.68
CA ILE A 95 -8.95 0.72 -0.13
C ILE A 95 -8.99 0.22 -1.58
N LEU A 96 -9.08 -1.08 -1.78
CA LEU A 96 -9.16 -1.65 -3.12
C LEU A 96 -10.42 -1.21 -3.85
N LEU A 97 -11.56 -1.22 -3.15
CA LEU A 97 -12.83 -0.79 -3.75
C LEU A 97 -12.81 0.71 -4.12
N ASN A 98 -12.09 1.53 -3.35
CA ASN A 98 -11.90 2.95 -3.68
C ASN A 98 -11.08 3.15 -4.95
N ASN A 99 -10.39 2.12 -5.43
CA ASN A 99 -9.49 2.20 -6.57
C ASN A 99 -9.91 1.27 -7.72
N MET A 100 -11.17 0.88 -7.77
CA MET A 100 -11.73 0.15 -8.91
C MET A 100 -11.90 1.09 -10.11
N ASP A 101 -12.09 0.50 -11.28
CA ASP A 101 -12.31 1.23 -12.54
C ASP A 101 -11.14 2.14 -12.94
N GLN A 102 -9.93 1.79 -12.52
CA GLN A 102 -8.72 2.57 -12.79
C GLN A 102 -8.12 2.21 -14.15
N THR A 103 -7.56 3.23 -14.82
CA THR A 103 -6.74 3.05 -16.01
C THR A 103 -5.26 3.28 -15.73
N GLU A 104 -4.92 3.78 -14.54
CA GLU A 104 -3.54 4.09 -14.16
C GLU A 104 -2.74 2.82 -13.91
N PHE A 105 -1.66 2.63 -14.68
CA PHE A 105 -0.82 1.45 -14.60
C PHE A 105 -0.31 1.17 -13.17
N PHE A 106 0.25 2.19 -12.50
CA PHE A 106 0.86 1.99 -11.18
C PHE A 106 -0.16 1.64 -10.12
N ILE A 107 -1.39 2.15 -10.24
CA ILE A 107 -2.48 1.80 -9.33
C ILE A 107 -2.92 0.35 -9.58
N ASN A 108 -3.16 -0.01 -10.82
CA ASN A 108 -3.61 -1.36 -11.17
C ASN A 108 -2.55 -2.41 -10.83
N LYS A 109 -1.27 -2.08 -10.99
CA LYS A 109 -0.16 -2.95 -10.60
C LYS A 109 -0.14 -3.16 -9.07
N ALA A 110 -0.34 -2.08 -8.31
CA ALA A 110 -0.39 -2.15 -6.85
C ALA A 110 -1.55 -3.03 -6.37
N ILE A 111 -2.72 -2.89 -6.97
CA ILE A 111 -3.89 -3.73 -6.65
C ILE A 111 -3.55 -5.21 -6.88
N GLY A 112 -2.96 -5.50 -8.02
CA GLY A 112 -2.57 -6.88 -8.35
C GLY A 112 -1.58 -7.44 -7.36
N TRP A 113 -0.59 -6.67 -6.98
CA TRP A 113 0.44 -7.10 -6.02
C TRP A 113 -0.11 -7.30 -4.62
N ALA A 114 -0.98 -6.41 -4.16
CA ALA A 114 -1.60 -6.54 -2.83
C ALA A 114 -2.43 -7.83 -2.74
N LEU A 115 -3.24 -8.10 -3.75
CA LEU A 115 -4.05 -9.31 -3.80
C LEU A 115 -3.19 -10.56 -3.97
N ARG A 116 -2.18 -10.51 -4.82
CA ARG A 116 -1.24 -11.62 -5.02
C ARG A 116 -0.53 -12.01 -3.73
N ASP A 117 -0.04 -11.01 -3.00
CA ASP A 117 0.62 -11.24 -1.72
C ASP A 117 -0.34 -11.87 -0.72
N TYR A 118 -1.54 -11.32 -0.60
CA TYR A 118 -2.52 -11.84 0.35
C TYR A 118 -3.05 -13.23 -0.06
N SER A 119 -3.02 -13.56 -1.34
CA SER A 119 -3.46 -14.88 -1.82
C SER A 119 -2.62 -16.02 -1.25
N LYS A 120 -1.39 -15.75 -0.86
CA LYS A 120 -0.52 -16.73 -0.21
C LYS A 120 -1.01 -17.06 1.21
N THR A 121 -1.74 -16.16 1.82
CA THR A 121 -2.29 -16.33 3.17
C THR A 121 -3.73 -16.81 3.11
N ASN A 122 -4.56 -16.21 2.26
CA ASN A 122 -5.98 -16.56 2.14
C ASN A 122 -6.41 -16.55 0.67
N PRO A 123 -6.09 -17.61 -0.08
CA PRO A 123 -6.43 -17.68 -1.50
C PRO A 123 -7.93 -17.67 -1.76
N GLU A 124 -8.74 -18.23 -0.86
CA GLU A 124 -10.18 -18.25 -1.01
C GLU A 124 -10.77 -16.84 -0.99
N TRP A 125 -10.31 -16.01 -0.08
CA TRP A 125 -10.78 -14.63 0.01
C TRP A 125 -10.45 -13.87 -1.27
N VAL A 126 -9.22 -14.02 -1.76
CA VAL A 126 -8.77 -13.33 -2.98
C VAL A 126 -9.56 -13.81 -4.19
N ALA A 127 -9.78 -15.11 -4.32
CA ALA A 127 -10.57 -15.67 -5.43
C ALA A 127 -12.00 -15.10 -5.43
N ARG A 128 -12.63 -15.01 -4.26
CA ARG A 128 -13.98 -14.44 -4.13
C ARG A 128 -14.00 -12.95 -4.44
N PHE A 129 -12.96 -12.23 -3.99
CA PHE A 129 -12.84 -10.80 -4.28
C PHE A 129 -12.75 -10.56 -5.77
N ILE A 130 -11.93 -11.31 -6.47
CA ILE A 130 -11.78 -11.20 -7.94
C ILE A 130 -13.09 -11.52 -8.63
N GLU A 131 -13.72 -12.62 -8.25
CA GLU A 131 -14.99 -13.04 -8.85
C GLU A 131 -16.06 -11.96 -8.71
N LYS A 132 -16.15 -11.36 -7.53
CA LYS A 132 -17.13 -10.33 -7.22
C LYS A 132 -16.87 -9.03 -7.96
N ASN A 133 -15.60 -8.67 -8.19
CA ASN A 133 -15.21 -7.36 -8.68
C ASN A 133 -14.56 -7.38 -10.07
N GLN A 134 -14.48 -8.51 -10.74
CA GLN A 134 -13.71 -8.67 -11.98
C GLN A 134 -14.12 -7.67 -13.08
N LYS A 135 -15.39 -7.27 -13.14
CA LYS A 135 -15.87 -6.34 -14.14
C LYS A 135 -15.33 -4.91 -13.94
N ARG A 136 -14.90 -4.62 -12.72
CA ARG A 136 -14.37 -3.31 -12.34
C ARG A 136 -12.86 -3.31 -12.18
N MET A 137 -12.23 -4.48 -12.26
CA MET A 137 -10.80 -4.63 -12.12
C MET A 137 -10.14 -4.60 -13.50
N ALA A 138 -8.95 -3.99 -13.57
CA ALA A 138 -8.15 -4.05 -14.77
C ALA A 138 -7.66 -5.48 -14.99
N GLU A 139 -7.51 -5.85 -16.26
CA GLU A 139 -6.99 -7.17 -16.64
C GLU A 139 -5.62 -7.44 -16.02
N LEU A 140 -4.76 -6.41 -15.98
CA LEU A 140 -3.45 -6.48 -15.33
C LEU A 140 -3.59 -6.89 -13.86
N SER A 141 -4.52 -6.26 -13.13
CA SER A 141 -4.74 -6.54 -11.70
C SER A 141 -5.20 -7.98 -11.51
N ILE A 142 -6.13 -8.47 -12.33
CA ILE A 142 -6.64 -9.84 -12.25
C ILE A 142 -5.52 -10.83 -12.52
N ARG A 143 -4.71 -10.60 -13.55
CA ARG A 143 -3.62 -11.50 -13.92
C ARG A 143 -2.59 -11.61 -12.81
N GLU A 144 -2.16 -10.48 -12.25
CA GLU A 144 -1.18 -10.48 -11.16
C GLU A 144 -1.75 -11.11 -9.88
N ALA A 145 -2.99 -10.77 -9.54
CA ALA A 145 -3.64 -11.29 -8.34
C ALA A 145 -3.86 -12.81 -8.42
N SER A 146 -4.07 -13.34 -9.61
CA SER A 146 -4.41 -14.75 -9.83
C SER A 146 -3.18 -15.66 -9.94
N LYS A 147 -1.98 -15.13 -9.84
CA LYS A 147 -0.75 -15.87 -10.13
C LYS A 147 -0.59 -17.14 -9.28
N TYR A 148 -1.08 -17.13 -8.05
CA TYR A 148 -0.98 -18.26 -7.13
C TYR A 148 -2.33 -18.90 -6.80
N LEU A 149 -3.34 -18.59 -7.56
CA LEU A 149 -4.67 -19.20 -7.40
C LEU A 149 -4.84 -20.44 -8.25
#